data_14b87c42a855c8220ed9e3f11659e1f9
#
_entry.id   14b87c42a855c8220ed9e3f11659e1f9
#
_cell.length_a   1.000
_cell.length_b   1.000
_cell.length_c   1.000
_cell.angle_alpha   90.00
_cell.angle_beta   90.00
_cell.angle_gamma   90.00
#
_symmetry.space_group_name_H-M   'P 1'
#
loop_
_entity.id
_entity.type
_entity.pdbx_description
1 polymer ?
#
loop_
_entity_poly.entity_id
_entity_poly.type
_entity_poly.pdbx_seq_one_letter_code
_entity_poly.pdbx_strand_id
1 'polypeptide(L)'
;MKLIRENIEEVKFLTEATENGKKNLYITGPFLVYDKPNKNNRMYTKDILSNEVKRYNEEYVKTNRALGELGHPDTPSINLERVSHKIVELTDNGESFIGKALILDTPYGQIVKNFMDSGVNLGVSSRGMGSLQPTKEGYNIVQDDFRLATAADIVADPSAPGAFVNGIMENKEWLFVEGRFVEVDFDNAKRQIKQATRKDIEQVAFNLFENFIRKL
;
A
#
# COMPACT_ATOMS: atom_id res chain seq x y z
N MET A 1 9.40 -8.32 -5.79
CA MET A 1 8.80 -7.38 -4.80
C MET A 1 7.60 -8.03 -4.15
N LYS A 2 7.44 -7.84 -2.85
CA LYS A 2 6.29 -8.31 -2.09
C LYS A 2 5.35 -7.14 -1.81
N LEU A 3 4.05 -7.38 -1.72
CA LEU A 3 3.09 -6.38 -1.30
C LEU A 3 3.23 -6.16 0.21
N ILE A 4 3.42 -4.91 0.61
CA ILE A 4 3.64 -4.48 1.98
C ILE A 4 2.49 -3.56 2.39
N ARG A 5 1.87 -3.83 3.55
CA ARG A 5 0.79 -3.04 4.13
C ARG A 5 1.13 -2.71 5.58
N GLU A 6 0.91 -1.46 5.96
CA GLU A 6 1.20 -0.96 7.30
C GLU A 6 0.05 -0.15 7.85
N ASN A 7 -0.41 -0.49 9.05
CA ASN A 7 -1.54 0.09 9.70
C ASN A 7 -1.11 1.12 10.75
N ILE A 8 -1.78 2.27 10.79
CA ILE A 8 -1.57 3.36 11.74
C ILE A 8 -2.89 3.74 12.39
N GLU A 9 -2.91 3.82 13.72
CA GLU A 9 -4.11 3.91 14.54
C GLU A 9 -4.60 5.34 14.80
N GLU A 10 -3.71 6.35 14.68
CA GLU A 10 -4.03 7.73 15.09
C GLU A 10 -4.32 8.62 13.89
N VAL A 11 -5.52 8.57 13.37
CA VAL A 11 -5.99 9.53 12.37
C VAL A 11 -7.04 10.42 12.99
N LYS A 12 -6.93 11.73 12.74
CA LYS A 12 -7.91 12.75 13.18
C LYS A 12 -8.76 13.16 11.99
N PHE A 13 -10.02 13.44 12.27
CA PHE A 13 -10.95 14.00 11.29
C PHE A 13 -10.98 15.52 11.42
N LEU A 14 -10.89 16.20 10.29
CA LEU A 14 -10.95 17.67 10.20
C LEU A 14 -12.04 18.08 9.23
N THR A 15 -12.85 19.06 9.61
CA THR A 15 -13.82 19.69 8.72
C THR A 15 -13.34 21.11 8.43
N GLU A 16 -13.12 21.42 7.15
CA GLU A 16 -12.71 22.76 6.72
C GLU A 16 -13.79 23.36 5.82
N ALA A 17 -14.18 24.59 6.10
CA ALA A 17 -15.08 25.35 5.22
C ALA A 17 -14.29 25.88 4.02
N THR A 18 -14.84 25.72 2.82
CA THR A 18 -14.32 26.35 1.61
C THR A 18 -14.84 27.77 1.48
N GLU A 19 -14.19 28.62 0.68
CA GLU A 19 -14.65 29.99 0.37
C GLU A 19 -16.08 30.05 -0.14
N ASN A 20 -16.58 28.97 -0.76
CA ASN A 20 -17.95 28.85 -1.29
C ASN A 20 -18.93 28.26 -0.26
N GLY A 21 -18.57 28.16 1.02
CA GLY A 21 -19.43 27.63 2.09
C GLY A 21 -19.61 26.10 2.07
N LYS A 22 -19.02 25.37 1.12
CA LYS A 22 -19.00 23.91 1.11
C LYS A 22 -18.03 23.42 2.19
N LYS A 23 -18.44 22.47 3.00
CA LYS A 23 -17.56 21.83 3.99
C LYS A 23 -16.82 20.66 3.34
N ASN A 24 -15.50 20.73 3.35
CA ASN A 24 -14.64 19.61 2.98
C ASN A 24 -14.26 18.84 4.24
N LEU A 25 -14.28 17.53 4.12
CA LEU A 25 -13.94 16.62 5.19
C LEU A 25 -12.57 15.99 4.89
N TYR A 26 -11.68 16.02 5.88
CA TYR A 26 -10.33 15.48 5.75
C TYR A 26 -10.05 14.48 6.86
N ILE A 27 -9.16 13.56 6.57
CA ILE A 27 -8.42 12.79 7.57
C ILE A 27 -6.99 13.29 7.62
N THR A 28 -6.39 13.33 8.80
CA THR A 28 -4.99 13.71 9.02
C THR A 28 -4.39 12.91 10.16
N GLY A 29 -3.10 12.68 10.10
CA GLY A 29 -2.33 11.97 11.10
C GLY A 29 -1.04 11.40 10.52
N PRO A 30 -0.28 10.62 11.29
CA PRO A 30 0.86 9.90 10.75
C PRO A 30 0.35 8.87 9.73
N PHE A 31 0.82 8.94 8.48
CA PHE A 31 0.52 7.95 7.45
C PHE A 31 1.66 6.95 7.27
N LEU A 32 2.90 7.35 7.55
CA LEU A 32 4.09 6.50 7.47
C LEU A 32 5.01 6.79 8.66
N VAL A 33 5.53 5.73 9.29
CA VAL A 33 6.46 5.83 10.43
C VAL A 33 7.77 5.19 10.05
N TYR A 34 8.90 5.82 10.41
CA TYR A 34 10.24 5.32 10.13
C TYR A 34 11.05 5.05 11.41
N ASP A 35 12.18 4.33 11.24
CA ASP A 35 13.18 3.99 12.27
C ASP A 35 12.60 3.29 13.52
N LYS A 36 11.40 2.72 13.39
CA LYS A 36 10.76 1.91 14.44
C LYS A 36 10.16 0.66 13.80
N PRO A 37 10.38 -0.53 14.37
CA PRO A 37 9.65 -1.73 13.96
C PRO A 37 8.16 -1.54 14.22
N ASN A 38 7.35 -1.86 13.23
CA ASN A 38 5.89 -1.81 13.32
C ASN A 38 5.31 -3.14 13.84
N LYS A 39 3.99 -3.23 13.97
CA LYS A 39 3.28 -4.44 14.44
C LYS A 39 3.47 -5.66 13.52
N ASN A 40 3.89 -5.45 12.27
CA ASN A 40 4.19 -6.51 11.31
C ASN A 40 5.68 -6.91 11.33
N ASN A 41 6.43 -6.50 12.35
CA ASN A 41 7.88 -6.70 12.45
C ASN A 41 8.63 -6.20 11.20
N ARG A 42 8.24 -5.03 10.69
CA ARG A 42 8.93 -4.36 9.59
C ARG A 42 9.38 -2.97 10.02
N MET A 43 10.56 -2.59 9.59
CA MET A 43 11.12 -1.26 9.81
C MET A 43 11.44 -0.61 8.47
N TYR A 44 11.08 0.63 8.35
CA TYR A 44 11.47 1.51 7.25
C TYR A 44 12.53 2.45 7.78
N THR A 45 13.65 2.59 7.10
CA THR A 45 14.59 3.64 7.45
C THR A 45 14.07 4.99 6.97
N LYS A 46 14.47 6.06 7.68
CA LYS A 46 14.09 7.43 7.29
C LYS A 46 14.48 7.73 5.84
N ASP A 47 15.66 7.31 5.40
CA ASP A 47 16.16 7.59 4.05
C ASP A 47 15.28 6.93 2.97
N ILE A 48 14.91 5.65 3.19
CA ILE A 48 14.05 4.92 2.24
C ILE A 48 12.68 5.60 2.12
N LEU A 49 12.03 5.92 3.24
CA LEU A 49 10.74 6.60 3.20
C LEU A 49 10.85 8.02 2.65
N SER A 50 11.90 8.78 2.98
CA SER A 50 12.09 10.15 2.46
C SER A 50 12.22 10.17 0.95
N ASN A 51 13.00 9.23 0.38
CA ASN A 51 13.15 9.11 -1.06
C ASN A 51 11.83 8.75 -1.75
N GLU A 52 11.11 7.78 -1.17
CA GLU A 52 9.83 7.33 -1.74
C GLU A 52 8.73 8.38 -1.59
N VAL A 53 8.62 9.06 -0.44
CA VAL A 53 7.67 10.15 -0.22
C VAL A 53 7.94 11.32 -1.17
N LYS A 54 9.20 11.66 -1.40
CA LYS A 54 9.56 12.69 -2.39
C LYS A 54 9.05 12.32 -3.77
N ARG A 55 9.31 11.07 -4.24
CA ARG A 55 8.81 10.58 -5.54
C ARG A 55 7.28 10.60 -5.56
N TYR A 56 6.62 10.05 -4.52
CA TYR A 56 5.17 9.97 -4.43
C TYR A 56 4.50 11.35 -4.45
N ASN A 57 5.08 12.33 -3.76
CA ASN A 57 4.62 13.71 -3.79
C ASN A 57 4.71 14.32 -5.20
N GLU A 58 5.84 14.14 -5.89
CA GLU A 58 6.04 14.68 -7.25
C GLU A 58 5.10 14.01 -8.27
N GLU A 59 5.03 12.68 -8.25
CA GLU A 59 4.33 11.93 -9.29
C GLU A 59 2.81 11.82 -9.06
N TYR A 60 2.35 11.84 -7.79
CA TYR A 60 0.94 11.58 -7.46
C TYR A 60 0.26 12.74 -6.73
N VAL A 61 0.85 13.27 -5.65
CA VAL A 61 0.18 14.32 -4.86
C VAL A 61 0.07 15.61 -5.67
N LYS A 62 1.18 16.12 -6.20
CA LYS A 62 1.21 17.36 -7.02
C LYS A 62 0.39 17.25 -8.31
N THR A 63 0.24 16.06 -8.85
CA THR A 63 -0.53 15.81 -10.07
C THR A 63 -1.99 15.45 -9.79
N ASN A 64 -2.45 15.52 -8.53
CA ASN A 64 -3.80 15.18 -8.09
C ASN A 64 -4.21 13.72 -8.36
N ARG A 65 -3.27 12.77 -8.35
CA ARG A 65 -3.51 11.34 -8.60
C ARG A 65 -3.27 10.45 -7.38
N ALA A 66 -2.94 11.02 -6.21
CA ALA A 66 -2.69 10.28 -4.98
C ALA A 66 -4.02 9.81 -4.36
N LEU A 67 -4.59 8.74 -4.90
CA LEU A 67 -5.87 8.18 -4.48
C LEU A 67 -5.67 7.09 -3.43
N GLY A 68 -6.67 6.92 -2.54
CA GLY A 68 -6.74 5.84 -1.57
C GLY A 68 -8.15 5.24 -1.53
N GLU A 69 -8.22 3.99 -1.07
CA GLU A 69 -9.43 3.18 -1.07
C GLU A 69 -10.00 3.00 0.34
N LEU A 70 -11.29 2.68 0.41
CA LEU A 70 -11.89 2.14 1.63
C LEU A 70 -11.68 0.63 1.67
N GLY A 71 -11.04 0.17 2.74
CA GLY A 71 -10.56 -1.20 2.88
C GLY A 71 -9.23 -1.43 2.17
N HIS A 72 -8.67 -2.60 2.37
CA HIS A 72 -7.31 -2.95 1.95
C HIS A 72 -7.36 -4.05 0.89
N PRO A 73 -7.30 -3.71 -0.40
CA PRO A 73 -7.32 -4.72 -1.45
C PRO A 73 -6.01 -5.51 -1.52
N ASP A 74 -6.09 -6.70 -2.12
CA ASP A 74 -4.96 -7.62 -2.30
C ASP A 74 -4.13 -7.33 -3.56
N THR A 75 -4.09 -6.08 -4.00
CA THR A 75 -3.39 -5.66 -5.21
C THR A 75 -2.69 -4.32 -4.98
N PRO A 76 -1.53 -4.08 -5.60
CA PRO A 76 -0.89 -2.77 -5.56
C PRO A 76 -1.59 -1.73 -6.45
N SER A 77 -2.48 -2.15 -7.34
CA SER A 77 -3.23 -1.24 -8.23
C SER A 77 -4.40 -0.61 -7.50
N ILE A 78 -4.68 0.67 -7.78
CA ILE A 78 -5.84 1.38 -7.26
C ILE A 78 -7.08 0.99 -8.09
N ASN A 79 -8.13 0.51 -7.41
CA ASN A 79 -9.44 0.30 -8.01
C ASN A 79 -10.28 1.57 -7.88
N LEU A 80 -10.50 2.26 -9.00
CA LEU A 80 -11.22 3.54 -9.03
C LEU A 80 -12.65 3.45 -8.49
N GLU A 81 -13.32 2.30 -8.57
CA GLU A 81 -14.65 2.10 -7.99
C GLU A 81 -14.64 2.18 -6.46
N ARG A 82 -13.52 1.82 -5.82
CA ARG A 82 -13.36 1.77 -4.36
C ARG A 82 -12.74 3.04 -3.76
N VAL A 83 -12.35 3.99 -4.61
CA VAL A 83 -11.71 5.23 -4.16
C VAL A 83 -12.65 5.99 -3.23
N SER A 84 -12.17 6.30 -2.03
CA SER A 84 -12.88 7.05 -1.00
C SER A 84 -12.26 8.42 -0.72
N HIS A 85 -10.97 8.60 -1.00
CA HIS A 85 -10.25 9.83 -0.65
C HIS A 85 -9.07 10.10 -1.59
N LYS A 86 -8.57 11.33 -1.50
CA LYS A 86 -7.36 11.79 -2.21
C LYS A 86 -6.39 12.38 -1.21
N ILE A 87 -5.15 11.90 -1.20
CA ILE A 87 -4.06 12.46 -0.40
C ILE A 87 -3.66 13.80 -1.02
N VAL A 88 -3.70 14.86 -0.21
CA VAL A 88 -3.42 16.24 -0.63
C VAL A 88 -2.12 16.76 -0.05
N GLU A 89 -1.62 16.14 1.02
CA GLU A 89 -0.38 16.50 1.67
C GLU A 89 0.28 15.27 2.31
N LEU A 90 1.61 15.22 2.26
CA LEU A 90 2.42 14.23 2.94
C LEU A 90 3.78 14.86 3.27
N THR A 91 4.00 15.20 4.56
CA THR A 91 5.14 16.00 5.04
C THR A 91 5.84 15.33 6.23
N ASP A 92 7.15 15.45 6.33
CA ASP A 92 7.96 14.95 7.45
C ASP A 92 7.82 15.90 8.66
N ASN A 93 7.49 15.36 9.83
CA ASN A 93 7.46 16.09 11.10
C ASN A 93 8.67 15.79 12.01
N GLY A 94 9.64 15.01 11.54
CA GLY A 94 10.83 14.59 12.29
C GLY A 94 10.71 13.22 12.96
N GLU A 95 9.51 12.63 13.06
CA GLU A 95 9.26 11.30 13.63
C GLU A 95 8.49 10.38 12.67
N SER A 96 7.71 10.97 11.77
CA SER A 96 6.84 10.28 10.83
C SER A 96 6.49 11.20 9.66
N PHE A 97 5.88 10.65 8.62
CA PHE A 97 5.25 11.44 7.57
C PHE A 97 3.77 11.65 7.92
N ILE A 98 3.42 12.90 8.22
CA ILE A 98 2.04 13.32 8.46
C ILE A 98 1.35 13.50 7.11
N GLY A 99 0.24 12.82 6.96
CA GLY A 99 -0.61 12.93 5.79
C GLY A 99 -1.89 13.73 6.07
N LYS A 100 -2.40 14.36 5.01
CA LYS A 100 -3.75 14.93 4.96
C LYS A 100 -4.45 14.42 3.71
N ALA A 101 -5.66 13.89 3.84
CA ALA A 101 -6.42 13.38 2.71
C ALA A 101 -7.86 13.91 2.72
N LEU A 102 -8.30 14.38 1.55
CA LEU A 102 -9.66 14.85 1.30
C LEU A 102 -10.58 13.66 1.04
N ILE A 103 -11.65 13.53 1.81
CA ILE A 103 -12.72 12.56 1.54
C ILE A 103 -13.51 13.03 0.32
N LEU A 104 -13.54 12.19 -0.70
CA LEU A 104 -14.18 12.48 -1.97
C LEU A 104 -15.70 12.20 -1.93
N ASP A 105 -16.42 12.77 -2.88
CA ASP A 105 -17.86 12.55 -3.04
C ASP A 105 -18.15 11.36 -3.95
N THR A 106 -17.45 10.24 -3.69
CA THR A 106 -17.61 8.94 -4.33
C THR A 106 -18.52 8.05 -3.47
N PRO A 107 -19.09 6.94 -4.00
CA PRO A 107 -19.87 6.00 -3.18
C PRO A 107 -19.12 5.55 -1.91
N TYR A 108 -17.84 5.20 -2.03
CA TYR A 108 -17.02 4.78 -0.89
C TYR A 108 -16.64 5.95 0.03
N GLY A 109 -16.47 7.15 -0.50
CA GLY A 109 -16.27 8.36 0.30
C GLY A 109 -17.52 8.72 1.13
N GLN A 110 -18.72 8.50 0.60
CA GLN A 110 -19.97 8.68 1.35
C GLN A 110 -20.07 7.67 2.51
N ILE A 111 -19.64 6.42 2.32
CA ILE A 111 -19.57 5.44 3.41
C ILE A 111 -18.64 5.93 4.52
N VAL A 112 -17.46 6.45 4.17
CA VAL A 112 -16.52 7.02 5.14
C VAL A 112 -17.16 8.18 5.91
N LYS A 113 -17.83 9.11 5.22
CA LYS A 113 -18.55 10.23 5.86
C LYS A 113 -19.60 9.75 6.87
N ASN A 114 -20.39 8.74 6.48
CA ASN A 114 -21.43 8.17 7.36
C ASN A 114 -20.81 7.51 8.61
N PHE A 115 -19.68 6.81 8.47
CA PHE A 115 -18.97 6.27 9.62
C PHE A 115 -18.48 7.36 10.56
N MET A 116 -17.91 8.44 10.02
CA MET A 116 -17.42 9.57 10.82
C MET A 116 -18.57 10.28 11.56
N ASP A 117 -19.68 10.55 10.86
CA ASP A 117 -20.87 11.18 11.46
C ASP A 117 -21.49 10.31 12.56
N SER A 118 -21.31 8.98 12.46
CA SER A 118 -21.75 8.00 13.46
C SER A 118 -20.72 7.80 14.59
N GLY A 119 -19.59 8.51 14.60
CA GLY A 119 -18.54 8.37 15.61
C GLY A 119 -17.70 7.10 15.51
N VAL A 120 -17.70 6.45 14.35
CA VAL A 120 -16.84 5.27 14.12
C VAL A 120 -15.39 5.72 13.98
N ASN A 121 -14.51 5.12 14.77
CA ASN A 121 -13.07 5.33 14.64
C ASN A 121 -12.53 4.53 13.45
N LEU A 122 -11.84 5.21 12.56
CA LEU A 122 -11.18 4.63 11.40
C LEU A 122 -9.68 4.88 11.49
N GLY A 123 -8.90 3.98 10.93
CA GLY A 123 -7.47 4.14 10.79
C GLY A 123 -7.04 4.24 9.34
N VAL A 124 -5.74 4.35 9.13
CA VAL A 124 -5.14 4.30 7.79
C VAL A 124 -4.07 3.23 7.73
N SER A 125 -3.87 2.72 6.52
CA SER A 125 -2.86 1.72 6.24
C SER A 125 -2.19 2.03 4.90
N SER A 126 -0.87 2.17 4.90
CA SER A 126 -0.13 2.32 3.65
C SER A 126 -0.05 0.99 2.90
N ARG A 127 0.02 1.08 1.58
CA ARG A 127 0.17 -0.07 0.68
C ARG A 127 1.25 0.21 -0.34
N GLY A 128 2.21 -0.71 -0.44
CA GLY A 128 3.35 -0.57 -1.34
C GLY A 128 3.94 -1.92 -1.72
N MET A 129 4.96 -1.85 -2.53
CA MET A 129 5.74 -2.98 -3.01
C MET A 129 7.21 -2.80 -2.63
N GLY A 130 7.86 -3.84 -2.20
CA GLY A 130 9.28 -3.78 -1.85
C GLY A 130 9.86 -5.14 -1.47
N SER A 131 11.18 -5.18 -1.34
CA SER A 131 11.90 -6.32 -0.81
C SER A 131 12.12 -6.15 0.70
N LEU A 132 12.26 -7.28 1.38
CA LEU A 132 12.47 -7.34 2.83
C LEU A 132 13.77 -8.06 3.13
N GLN A 133 14.57 -7.52 4.05
CA GLN A 133 15.79 -8.15 4.54
C GLN A 133 15.61 -8.46 6.04
N PRO A 134 15.69 -9.75 6.45
CA PRO A 134 15.59 -10.11 7.85
C PRO A 134 16.80 -9.62 8.64
N THR A 135 16.55 -9.21 9.89
CA THR A 135 17.59 -8.83 10.86
C THR A 135 17.76 -9.90 11.93
N LYS A 136 18.84 -9.81 12.69
CA LYS A 136 19.08 -10.69 13.84
C LYS A 136 18.15 -10.41 15.02
N GLU A 137 17.60 -9.20 15.08
CA GLU A 137 16.70 -8.71 16.12
C GLU A 137 15.24 -9.17 15.92
N GLY A 138 14.95 -9.93 14.84
CA GLY A 138 13.65 -10.54 14.60
C GLY A 138 12.64 -9.67 13.83
N TYR A 139 13.08 -8.54 13.29
CA TYR A 139 12.28 -7.75 12.35
C TYR A 139 12.90 -7.72 10.95
N ASN A 140 12.15 -7.26 9.97
CA ASN A 140 12.61 -7.12 8.60
C ASN A 140 12.81 -5.64 8.25
N ILE A 141 13.91 -5.31 7.57
CA ILE A 141 14.14 -3.97 7.00
C ILE A 141 13.61 -3.95 5.58
N VAL A 142 12.74 -2.98 5.30
CA VAL A 142 12.27 -2.69 3.94
C VAL A 142 13.42 -2.10 3.14
N GLN A 143 13.57 -2.54 1.88
CA GLN A 143 14.72 -2.16 1.04
C GLN A 143 14.41 -0.93 0.17
N ASP A 144 15.42 -0.44 -0.54
CA ASP A 144 15.39 0.78 -1.37
C ASP A 144 14.54 0.65 -2.65
N ASP A 145 14.15 -0.58 -3.00
CA ASP A 145 13.20 -0.86 -4.07
C ASP A 145 11.74 -0.61 -3.67
N PHE A 146 11.50 -0.09 -2.45
CA PHE A 146 10.15 0.20 -1.96
C PHE A 146 9.45 1.26 -2.81
N ARG A 147 8.19 0.98 -3.19
CA ARG A 147 7.32 1.88 -3.95
C ARG A 147 5.91 1.87 -3.38
N LEU A 148 5.40 3.04 -3.04
CA LEU A 148 4.03 3.23 -2.59
C LEU A 148 3.04 3.06 -3.75
N ALA A 149 2.03 2.24 -3.54
CA ALA A 149 0.81 2.24 -4.33
C ALA A 149 -0.14 3.32 -3.81
N THR A 150 -0.27 3.41 -2.47
CA THR A 150 -0.92 4.54 -1.78
C THR A 150 -0.27 4.76 -0.41
N ALA A 151 -0.18 6.01 0.01
CA ALA A 151 0.30 6.34 1.34
C ALA A 151 -0.74 6.06 2.43
N ALA A 152 -2.01 5.93 2.08
CA ALA A 152 -3.08 5.56 3.00
C ALA A 152 -4.27 4.94 2.26
N ASP A 153 -4.73 3.79 2.70
CA ASP A 153 -6.09 3.28 2.54
C ASP A 153 -6.83 3.46 3.87
N ILE A 154 -8.13 3.71 3.87
CA ILE A 154 -8.94 3.82 5.10
C ILE A 154 -9.37 2.42 5.53
N VAL A 155 -9.10 2.05 6.78
CA VAL A 155 -9.38 0.72 7.34
C VAL A 155 -10.15 0.83 8.65
N ALA A 156 -10.97 -0.21 8.96
CA ALA A 156 -11.84 -0.21 10.13
C ALA A 156 -11.07 -0.42 11.45
N ASP A 157 -10.06 -1.28 11.43
CA ASP A 157 -9.24 -1.60 12.60
C ASP A 157 -7.79 -1.82 12.18
N PRO A 158 -6.95 -0.81 12.32
CA PRO A 158 -5.51 -0.93 12.06
C PRO A 158 -4.80 -1.78 13.11
N SER A 159 -5.45 -2.08 14.24
CA SER A 159 -4.83 -2.81 15.36
C SER A 159 -5.36 -4.22 15.58
N ALA A 160 -6.35 -4.69 14.82
CA ALA A 160 -6.91 -6.03 15.03
C ALA A 160 -5.82 -7.11 14.91
N PRO A 161 -5.57 -7.87 16.00
CA PRO A 161 -4.54 -8.91 16.00
C PRO A 161 -4.81 -10.06 15.03
N GLY A 162 -6.00 -10.12 14.43
CA GLY A 162 -6.42 -11.14 13.47
C GLY A 162 -6.63 -10.63 12.05
N ALA A 163 -6.50 -9.32 11.80
CA ALA A 163 -6.51 -8.74 10.45
C ALA A 163 -5.19 -8.98 9.71
N PHE A 164 -4.30 -9.74 10.31
CA PHE A 164 -3.12 -10.26 9.65
C PHE A 164 -3.56 -11.29 8.64
N VAL A 165 -3.58 -10.93 7.40
CA VAL A 165 -3.49 -11.90 6.32
C VAL A 165 -2.07 -12.47 6.35
N ASN A 166 -1.79 -13.25 7.40
CA ASN A 166 -0.67 -14.15 7.39
C ASN A 166 -0.95 -15.19 6.31
N GLY A 167 -0.19 -15.17 5.24
CA GLY A 167 -0.05 -16.30 4.36
C GLY A 167 -0.65 -16.21 2.96
N ILE A 168 -1.55 -15.28 2.62
CA ILE A 168 -2.09 -15.23 1.23
C ILE A 168 -1.19 -14.42 0.30
N MET A 169 -0.36 -13.51 0.84
CA MET A 169 0.47 -12.61 0.05
C MET A 169 1.96 -12.99 -0.02
N GLU A 170 2.41 -13.90 0.83
CA GLU A 170 3.82 -14.33 0.84
C GLU A 170 4.23 -15.06 -0.44
N ASN A 171 3.26 -15.57 -1.21
CA ASN A 171 3.50 -16.36 -2.43
C ASN A 171 3.32 -15.56 -3.73
N LYS A 172 2.97 -14.27 -3.68
CA LYS A 172 2.81 -13.44 -4.86
C LYS A 172 3.94 -12.43 -4.95
N GLU A 173 4.62 -12.42 -6.07
CA GLU A 173 5.62 -11.44 -6.40
C GLU A 173 5.12 -10.54 -7.53
N TRP A 174 5.52 -9.28 -7.49
CA TRP A 174 5.11 -8.28 -8.47
C TRP A 174 6.35 -7.68 -9.13
N LEU A 175 6.26 -7.49 -10.44
CA LEU A 175 7.24 -6.73 -11.20
C LEU A 175 6.63 -5.38 -11.59
N PHE A 176 7.43 -4.33 -11.51
CA PHE A 176 7.05 -3.03 -12.02
C PHE A 176 7.60 -2.89 -13.44
N VAL A 177 6.70 -2.85 -14.44
CA VAL A 177 7.06 -2.82 -15.86
C VAL A 177 6.23 -1.74 -16.54
N GLU A 178 6.86 -0.82 -17.24
CA GLU A 178 6.20 0.27 -17.98
C GLU A 178 5.14 1.04 -17.18
N GLY A 179 5.42 1.33 -15.90
CA GLY A 179 4.52 2.11 -15.04
C GLY A 179 3.36 1.32 -14.43
N ARG A 180 3.33 0.01 -14.57
CA ARG A 180 2.30 -0.87 -13.96
C ARG A 180 2.91 -2.03 -13.19
N PHE A 181 2.17 -2.55 -12.20
CA PHE A 181 2.54 -3.76 -11.48
C PHE A 181 1.96 -5.00 -12.18
N VAL A 182 2.82 -5.99 -12.45
CA VAL A 182 2.47 -7.28 -13.05
C VAL A 182 2.69 -8.38 -12.02
N GLU A 183 1.64 -9.17 -11.73
CA GLU A 183 1.72 -10.30 -10.81
C GLU A 183 2.49 -11.46 -11.42
N VAL A 184 3.46 -12.00 -10.67
CA VAL A 184 4.27 -13.15 -11.06
C VAL A 184 4.30 -14.19 -9.95
N ASP A 185 3.93 -15.41 -10.25
CA ASP A 185 3.95 -16.55 -9.32
C ASP A 185 5.22 -17.39 -9.53
N PHE A 186 6.32 -16.91 -8.97
CA PHE A 186 7.61 -17.61 -9.07
C PHE A 186 7.61 -18.93 -8.29
N ASP A 187 6.86 -19.07 -7.21
CA ASP A 187 6.81 -20.31 -6.44
C ASP A 187 6.09 -21.40 -7.19
N ASN A 188 5.02 -21.07 -7.91
CA ASN A 188 4.35 -21.99 -8.81
C ASN A 188 5.25 -22.40 -9.97
N ALA A 189 5.94 -21.43 -10.58
CA ALA A 189 6.90 -21.71 -11.64
C ALA A 189 8.04 -22.64 -11.18
N LYS A 190 8.65 -22.35 -10.02
CA LYS A 190 9.67 -23.22 -9.41
C LYS A 190 9.14 -24.62 -9.12
N ARG A 191 7.91 -24.73 -8.61
CA ARG A 191 7.27 -26.02 -8.32
C ARG A 191 7.05 -26.83 -9.60
N GLN A 192 6.52 -26.22 -10.66
CA GLN A 192 6.32 -26.89 -11.95
C GLN A 192 7.63 -27.37 -12.57
N ILE A 193 8.70 -26.55 -12.53
CA ILE A 193 10.03 -26.94 -13.01
C ILE A 193 10.59 -28.12 -12.19
N LYS A 194 10.46 -28.08 -10.85
CA LYS A 194 10.94 -29.17 -9.97
C LYS A 194 10.18 -30.47 -10.15
N GLN A 195 8.91 -30.43 -10.51
CA GLN A 195 8.06 -31.61 -10.74
C GLN A 195 8.15 -32.16 -12.18
N ALA A 196 8.70 -31.39 -13.12
CA ALA A 196 8.85 -31.78 -14.48
C ALA A 196 9.85 -32.96 -14.63
N THR A 197 9.53 -33.89 -15.49
CA THR A 197 10.48 -34.96 -15.85
C THR A 197 11.63 -34.40 -16.70
N ARG A 198 12.76 -35.15 -16.80
CA ARG A 198 13.87 -34.74 -17.64
C ARG A 198 13.49 -34.54 -19.13
N LYS A 199 12.42 -35.20 -19.58
CA LYS A 199 11.93 -35.07 -20.96
C LYS A 199 11.08 -33.84 -21.18
N ASP A 200 10.40 -33.39 -20.13
CA ASP A 200 9.38 -32.32 -20.22
C ASP A 200 9.87 -30.97 -19.71
N ILE A 201 11.05 -30.93 -19.06
CA ILE A 201 11.52 -29.70 -18.34
C ILE A 201 11.69 -28.52 -19.29
N GLU A 202 12.17 -28.74 -20.52
CA GLU A 202 12.33 -27.68 -21.52
C GLU A 202 10.98 -27.09 -21.95
N GLN A 203 10.00 -28.00 -22.20
CA GLN A 203 8.65 -27.57 -22.59
C GLN A 203 7.94 -26.83 -21.45
N VAL A 204 8.09 -27.30 -20.21
CA VAL A 204 7.53 -26.62 -19.02
C VAL A 204 8.17 -25.24 -18.84
N ALA A 205 9.50 -25.16 -18.96
CA ALA A 205 10.21 -23.89 -18.85
C ALA A 205 9.79 -22.91 -19.96
N PHE A 206 9.65 -23.38 -21.19
CA PHE A 206 9.19 -22.58 -22.32
C PHE A 206 7.77 -22.04 -22.11
N ASN A 207 6.84 -22.89 -21.69
CA ASN A 207 5.46 -22.51 -21.45
C ASN A 207 5.36 -21.47 -20.31
N LEU A 208 6.15 -21.62 -19.24
CA LEU A 208 6.21 -20.67 -18.13
C LEU A 208 6.77 -19.32 -18.59
N PHE A 209 7.84 -19.34 -19.41
CA PHE A 209 8.42 -18.13 -19.99
C PHE A 209 7.44 -17.42 -20.95
N GLU A 210 6.78 -18.16 -21.84
CA GLU A 210 5.76 -17.59 -22.73
C GLU A 210 4.61 -16.93 -21.93
N ASN A 211 4.11 -17.62 -20.90
CA ASN A 211 3.07 -17.08 -20.01
C ASN A 211 3.55 -15.83 -19.27
N PHE A 212 4.81 -15.77 -18.87
CA PHE A 212 5.40 -14.59 -18.25
C PHE A 212 5.47 -13.41 -19.22
N ILE A 213 6.00 -13.63 -20.43
CA ILE A 213 6.09 -12.58 -21.46
C ILE A 213 4.72 -12.03 -21.86
N ARG A 214 3.69 -12.87 -21.95
CA ARG A 214 2.31 -12.42 -22.25
C ARG A 214 1.69 -11.51 -21.17
N LYS A 215 2.22 -11.53 -19.95
CA LYS A 215 1.76 -10.69 -18.84
C LYS A 215 2.50 -9.34 -18.76
N LEU A 216 3.68 -9.24 -19.36
CA LEU A 216 4.45 -8.01 -19.49
C LEU A 216 3.85 -7.07 -20.53
#